data_a92602c7a22234d35c15c7a1299baaa1
#
_entry.id   a92602c7a22234d35c15c7a1299baaa1
#
_cell.length_a   1.000
_cell.length_b   1.000
_cell.length_c   1.000
_cell.angle_alpha   90.00
_cell.angle_beta   90.00
_cell.angle_gamma   90.00
#
_symmetry.space_group_name_H-M   'P 1'
#
loop_
_entity.id
_entity.type
_entity.pdbx_description
1 polymer ?
#
loop_
_entity_poly.entity_id
_entity_poly.type
_entity_poly.pdbx_seq_one_letter_code
_entity_poly.pdbx_strand_id
1 'polypeptide(L)'
;DEFRCKHCGKLVLDPRLPVLCQQIRTFASKEKGFEVPLIVSSGYRCPEHNARVGGVPDSQHVQGRAADLVPRGITAMELHRLIMKAHYEHRLSCLGGLGLYRTFVHVDTYMTGKLRRWHG
;
A
#
# COMPACT_ATOMS: atom_id res chain seq x y z
N ASP A 1 4.50 -15.58 2.15
CA ASP A 1 4.11 -14.36 2.65
C ASP A 1 3.83 -13.31 1.55
N GLU A 2 2.81 -12.52 1.77
CA GLU A 2 2.20 -11.66 0.74
C GLU A 2 3.10 -10.51 0.29
N PHE A 3 4.12 -10.15 1.06
CA PHE A 3 5.04 -9.06 0.70
C PHE A 3 6.24 -9.52 -0.12
N ARG A 4 6.43 -10.82 -0.30
CA ARG A 4 7.55 -11.34 -1.06
C ARG A 4 7.48 -10.97 -2.54
N CYS A 5 8.63 -10.84 -3.16
CA CYS A 5 8.72 -10.64 -4.60
C CYS A 5 8.05 -11.81 -5.35
N LYS A 6 7.14 -11.50 -6.25
CA LYS A 6 6.42 -12.51 -7.04
C LYS A 6 7.33 -13.24 -8.03
N HIS A 7 8.48 -12.63 -8.40
CA HIS A 7 9.41 -13.19 -9.35
C HIS A 7 10.43 -14.14 -8.70
N CYS A 8 11.12 -13.69 -7.63
CA CYS A 8 12.21 -14.47 -7.03
C CYS A 8 11.94 -14.96 -5.61
N GLY A 9 10.80 -14.61 -5.03
CA GLY A 9 10.42 -14.98 -3.67
C GLY A 9 11.19 -14.27 -2.57
N LYS A 10 12.14 -13.40 -2.92
CA LYS A 10 12.93 -12.66 -1.94
C LYS A 10 12.04 -11.66 -1.19
N LEU A 11 12.36 -11.43 0.07
CA LEU A 11 11.68 -10.44 0.91
C LEU A 11 12.67 -9.39 1.39
N VAL A 12 12.37 -8.14 1.04
CA VAL A 12 12.96 -6.95 1.67
C VAL A 12 11.77 -6.18 2.20
N LEU A 13 11.72 -5.89 3.49
CA LEU A 13 10.52 -5.35 4.11
C LEU A 13 10.87 -4.30 5.17
N ASP A 14 10.38 -3.09 4.96
CA ASP A 14 10.34 -2.07 5.99
C ASP A 14 9.30 -2.52 7.04
N PRO A 15 9.69 -2.70 8.31
CA PRO A 15 8.77 -3.20 9.33
C PRO A 15 7.58 -2.27 9.59
N ARG A 16 7.63 -1.02 9.17
CA ARG A 16 6.49 -0.09 9.28
C ARG A 16 5.39 -0.40 8.28
N LEU A 17 5.71 -1.10 7.18
CA LEU A 17 4.74 -1.37 6.12
C LEU A 17 3.61 -2.32 6.56
N PRO A 18 3.88 -3.48 7.18
CA PRO A 18 2.79 -4.32 7.69
C PRO A 18 1.94 -3.61 8.74
N VAL A 19 2.56 -2.78 9.58
CA VAL A 19 1.84 -1.98 10.59
C VAL A 19 0.89 -1.00 9.91
N LEU A 20 1.37 -0.28 8.89
CA LEU A 20 0.53 0.64 8.12
C LEU A 20 -0.66 -0.09 7.49
N CYS A 21 -0.42 -1.23 6.84
CA CYS A 21 -1.49 -2.01 6.20
C CYS A 21 -2.52 -2.49 7.22
N GLN A 22 -2.08 -2.92 8.41
CA GLN A 22 -3.00 -3.33 9.47
C GLN A 22 -3.81 -2.16 10.01
N GLN A 23 -3.20 -0.99 10.16
CA GLN A 23 -3.92 0.22 10.59
C GLN A 23 -5.02 0.59 9.58
N ILE A 24 -4.70 0.51 8.30
CA ILE A 24 -5.67 0.78 7.22
C ILE A 24 -6.83 -0.21 7.30
N ARG A 25 -6.53 -1.49 7.41
CA ARG A 25 -7.58 -2.53 7.50
C ARG A 25 -8.48 -2.32 8.71
N THR A 26 -7.88 -2.04 9.86
CA THR A 26 -8.62 -1.82 11.11
C THR A 26 -9.54 -0.62 10.97
N PHE A 27 -9.03 0.49 10.46
CA PHE A 27 -9.80 1.71 10.28
C PHE A 27 -10.95 1.50 9.28
N ALA A 28 -10.65 0.91 8.12
CA ALA A 28 -11.66 0.68 7.08
C ALA A 28 -12.77 -0.25 7.58
N SER A 29 -12.41 -1.33 8.27
CA SER A 29 -13.38 -2.28 8.81
C SER A 29 -14.29 -1.62 9.83
N LYS A 30 -13.74 -0.80 10.71
CA LYS A 30 -14.52 -0.07 11.71
C LYS A 30 -15.48 0.93 11.06
N GLU A 31 -15.00 1.68 10.07
CA GLU A 31 -15.81 2.70 9.38
C GLU A 31 -16.97 2.06 8.59
N LYS A 32 -16.72 0.92 7.97
CA LYS A 32 -17.73 0.23 7.17
C LYS A 32 -18.69 -0.62 8.01
N GLY A 33 -18.31 -0.98 9.23
CA GLY A 33 -19.10 -1.86 10.08
C GLY A 33 -19.04 -3.33 9.70
N PHE A 34 -18.09 -3.71 8.83
CA PHE A 34 -17.83 -5.11 8.47
C PHE A 34 -16.34 -5.24 8.12
N GLU A 35 -15.84 -6.49 8.15
CA GLU A 35 -14.45 -6.79 7.85
C GLU A 35 -14.13 -6.41 6.41
N VAL A 36 -13.05 -5.63 6.21
CA VAL A 36 -12.56 -5.26 4.89
C VAL A 36 -11.17 -5.87 4.70
N PRO A 37 -11.10 -7.11 4.17
CA PRO A 37 -9.80 -7.71 3.90
C PRO A 37 -9.05 -6.93 2.83
N LEU A 38 -7.73 -6.83 2.98
CA LEU A 38 -6.85 -6.19 2.02
C LEU A 38 -5.89 -7.24 1.47
N ILE A 39 -5.88 -7.39 0.15
CA ILE A 39 -4.96 -8.31 -0.53
C ILE A 39 -3.79 -7.50 -1.04
N VAL A 40 -2.57 -7.94 -0.74
CA VAL A 40 -1.36 -7.34 -1.27
C VAL A 40 -1.10 -7.95 -2.64
N SER A 41 -1.44 -7.23 -3.71
CA SER A 41 -1.21 -7.71 -5.07
C SER A 41 0.25 -7.51 -5.51
N SER A 42 0.96 -6.56 -4.90
CA SER A 42 2.39 -6.35 -5.13
C SER A 42 3.02 -5.77 -3.86
N GLY A 43 4.04 -6.45 -3.35
CA GLY A 43 4.86 -5.99 -2.24
C GLY A 43 6.26 -5.66 -2.73
N TYR A 44 7.30 -6.32 -2.17
CA TYR A 44 8.66 -6.15 -2.65
C TYR A 44 8.79 -6.62 -4.09
N ARG A 45 9.50 -5.81 -4.89
CA ARG A 45 9.91 -6.19 -6.24
C ARG A 45 11.43 -6.12 -6.33
N CYS A 46 12.09 -7.22 -6.76
CA CYS A 46 13.49 -7.15 -7.09
C CYS A 46 13.67 -6.23 -8.31
N PRO A 47 14.86 -5.64 -8.52
CA PRO A 47 15.06 -4.70 -9.63
C PRO A 47 14.69 -5.29 -11.00
N GLU A 48 15.00 -6.57 -11.23
CA GLU A 48 14.66 -7.25 -12.48
C GLU A 48 13.15 -7.35 -12.70
N HIS A 49 12.42 -7.79 -11.68
CA HIS A 49 10.95 -7.88 -11.76
C HIS A 49 10.34 -6.49 -11.93
N ASN A 50 10.84 -5.49 -11.22
CA ASN A 50 10.37 -4.12 -11.33
C ASN A 50 10.49 -3.61 -12.77
N ALA A 51 11.61 -3.86 -13.44
CA ALA A 51 11.80 -3.48 -14.83
C ALA A 51 10.83 -4.19 -15.77
N ARG A 52 10.57 -5.49 -15.52
CA ARG A 52 9.64 -6.28 -16.36
C ARG A 52 8.21 -5.78 -16.29
N VAL A 53 7.76 -5.31 -15.13
CA VAL A 53 6.39 -4.79 -14.98
C VAL A 53 6.27 -3.31 -15.27
N GLY A 54 7.34 -2.69 -15.79
CA GLY A 54 7.34 -1.29 -16.16
C GLY A 54 7.44 -0.32 -15.00
N GLY A 55 7.89 -0.80 -13.84
CA GLY A 55 8.10 0.06 -12.68
C GLY A 55 9.30 0.98 -12.84
N VAL A 56 9.28 2.13 -12.18
CA VAL A 56 10.43 3.04 -12.20
C VAL A 56 11.60 2.44 -11.41
N PRO A 57 12.87 2.68 -11.81
CA PRO A 57 14.01 2.06 -11.13
C PRO A 57 14.13 2.37 -9.64
N ASP A 58 13.65 3.52 -9.20
CA ASP A 58 13.66 3.94 -7.80
C ASP A 58 12.31 3.73 -7.09
N SER A 59 11.51 2.81 -7.60
CA SER A 59 10.21 2.46 -7.01
C SER A 59 10.34 2.09 -5.53
N GLN A 60 9.38 2.52 -4.72
CA GLN A 60 9.31 2.15 -3.31
C GLN A 60 9.10 0.65 -3.11
N HIS A 61 8.54 -0.06 -4.09
CA HIS A 61 8.44 -1.53 -4.07
C HIS A 61 9.84 -2.18 -4.05
N VAL A 62 10.80 -1.62 -4.77
CA VAL A 62 12.19 -2.11 -4.79
C VAL A 62 12.87 -1.89 -3.44
N GLN A 63 12.44 -0.89 -2.69
CA GLN A 63 12.97 -0.60 -1.36
C GLN A 63 12.27 -1.38 -0.24
N GLY A 64 11.26 -2.18 -0.57
CA GLY A 64 10.49 -2.91 0.44
C GLY A 64 9.57 -2.03 1.27
N ARG A 65 9.23 -0.83 0.80
CA ARG A 65 8.43 0.17 1.51
C ARG A 65 7.05 0.38 0.95
N ALA A 66 6.66 -0.35 -0.08
CA ALA A 66 5.38 -0.14 -0.75
C ALA A 66 4.57 -1.41 -0.87
N ALA A 67 3.26 -1.25 -0.85
CA ALA A 67 2.31 -2.32 -1.14
C ALA A 67 1.17 -1.76 -1.98
N ASP A 68 0.72 -2.57 -2.95
CA ASP A 68 -0.48 -2.30 -3.71
C ASP A 68 -1.60 -3.14 -3.09
N LEU A 69 -2.64 -2.46 -2.59
CA LEU A 69 -3.70 -3.08 -1.81
C LEU A 69 -4.98 -3.19 -2.62
N VAL A 70 -5.50 -4.41 -2.73
CA VAL A 70 -6.80 -4.69 -3.35
C VAL A 70 -7.80 -4.96 -2.24
N PRO A 71 -8.79 -4.08 -2.02
CA PRO A 71 -9.78 -4.33 -0.98
C PRO A 71 -10.83 -5.33 -1.43
N ARG A 72 -11.40 -6.05 -0.47
CA ARG A 72 -12.55 -6.93 -0.69
C ARG A 72 -13.79 -6.28 -0.12
N GLY A 73 -14.89 -6.33 -0.89
CA GLY A 73 -16.18 -5.83 -0.45
C GLY A 73 -16.39 -4.33 -0.61
N ILE A 74 -15.36 -3.59 -0.97
CA ILE A 74 -15.43 -2.17 -1.31
C ILE A 74 -14.55 -1.90 -2.53
N THR A 75 -14.72 -0.73 -3.15
CA THR A 75 -13.92 -0.35 -4.32
C THR A 75 -12.58 0.25 -3.89
N ALA A 76 -11.64 0.31 -4.84
CA ALA A 76 -10.36 0.99 -4.60
C ALA A 76 -10.59 2.48 -4.26
N MET A 77 -11.55 3.12 -4.92
CA MET A 77 -11.88 4.52 -4.63
C MET A 77 -12.40 4.70 -3.19
N GLU A 78 -13.25 3.79 -2.72
CA GLU A 78 -13.71 3.82 -1.33
C GLU A 78 -12.55 3.62 -0.35
N LEU A 79 -11.67 2.66 -0.63
CA LEU A 79 -10.49 2.44 0.20
C LEU A 79 -9.61 3.68 0.25
N HIS A 80 -9.36 4.30 -0.90
CA HIS A 80 -8.58 5.54 -0.98
C HIS A 80 -9.20 6.61 -0.09
N ARG A 81 -10.51 6.79 -0.16
CA ARG A 81 -11.23 7.78 0.64
C ARG A 81 -11.09 7.49 2.14
N LEU A 82 -11.20 6.22 2.53
CA LEU A 82 -11.03 5.82 3.93
C LEU A 82 -9.60 6.05 4.42
N ILE A 83 -8.61 5.78 3.58
CA ILE A 83 -7.20 6.03 3.91
C ILE A 83 -6.98 7.54 4.13
N MET A 84 -7.53 8.39 3.26
CA MET A 84 -7.43 9.83 3.44
C MET A 84 -8.07 10.28 4.75
N LYS A 85 -9.24 9.73 5.08
CA LYS A 85 -9.90 10.03 6.35
C LYS A 85 -9.04 9.62 7.53
N ALA A 86 -8.50 8.41 7.51
CA ALA A 86 -7.61 7.91 8.55
C ALA A 86 -6.37 8.80 8.73
N HIS A 87 -5.81 9.24 7.61
CA HIS A 87 -4.66 10.13 7.61
C HIS A 87 -4.98 11.46 8.30
N TYR A 88 -6.09 12.10 7.94
CA TYR A 88 -6.51 13.37 8.53
C TYR A 88 -6.88 13.23 10.01
N GLU A 89 -7.33 12.04 10.43
CA GLU A 89 -7.64 11.77 11.84
C GLU A 89 -6.43 11.28 12.63
N HIS A 90 -5.25 11.31 12.04
CA HIS A 90 -3.99 10.87 12.67
C HIS A 90 -4.02 9.40 13.15
N ARG A 91 -4.67 8.54 12.37
CA ARG A 91 -4.79 7.10 12.68
C ARG A 91 -3.72 6.27 12.00
N LEU A 92 -2.93 6.86 11.10
CA LEU A 92 -1.88 6.16 10.36
C LEU A 92 -0.52 6.73 10.76
N SER A 93 0.37 5.87 11.24
CA SER A 93 1.66 6.32 11.78
C SER A 93 2.70 6.67 10.72
N CYS A 94 2.66 5.99 9.57
CA CYS A 94 3.76 6.08 8.60
C CYS A 94 3.28 6.06 7.14
N LEU A 95 2.22 6.80 6.81
CA LEU A 95 1.79 6.91 5.43
C LEU A 95 2.60 8.01 4.74
N GLY A 96 3.42 7.65 3.77
CA GLY A 96 4.26 8.59 3.02
C GLY A 96 3.82 8.81 1.59
N GLY A 97 3.21 7.81 0.96
CA GLY A 97 2.71 7.89 -0.41
C GLY A 97 1.37 7.20 -0.57
N LEU A 98 0.51 7.77 -1.42
CA LEU A 98 -0.82 7.25 -1.66
C LEU A 98 -1.17 7.44 -3.13
N GLY A 99 -1.35 6.33 -3.84
CA GLY A 99 -1.72 6.34 -5.25
C GLY A 99 -3.04 5.63 -5.48
N LEU A 100 -3.96 6.27 -6.20
CA LEU A 100 -5.24 5.67 -6.56
C LEU A 100 -5.16 5.10 -7.97
N TYR A 101 -5.44 3.81 -8.09
CA TYR A 101 -5.52 3.10 -9.34
C TYR A 101 -6.90 2.48 -9.50
N ARG A 102 -7.20 1.97 -10.67
CA ARG A 102 -8.53 1.45 -10.98
C ARG A 102 -8.98 0.34 -10.03
N THR A 103 -8.08 -0.60 -9.71
CA THR A 103 -8.42 -1.79 -8.94
C THR A 103 -7.67 -1.91 -7.62
N PHE A 104 -6.75 -1.02 -7.35
CA PHE A 104 -5.94 -1.08 -6.13
C PHE A 104 -5.50 0.31 -5.69
N VAL A 105 -5.00 0.37 -4.48
CA VAL A 105 -4.43 1.59 -3.90
C VAL A 105 -2.98 1.30 -3.54
N HIS A 106 -2.06 2.10 -4.03
CA HIS A 106 -0.66 2.06 -3.64
C HIS A 106 -0.49 2.81 -2.33
N VAL A 107 0.19 2.20 -1.37
CA VAL A 107 0.63 2.87 -0.13
C VAL A 107 2.10 2.62 0.07
N ASP A 108 2.80 3.59 0.64
CA ASP A 108 4.19 3.40 1.02
C ASP A 108 4.55 4.18 2.28
N THR A 109 5.70 3.82 2.86
CA THR A 109 6.19 4.39 4.11
C THR A 109 7.31 5.41 3.88
N TYR A 110 7.53 5.84 2.64
CA TYR A 110 8.57 6.82 2.33
C TYR A 110 8.10 8.23 2.74
N MET A 111 8.55 8.65 3.90
CA MET A 111 8.15 9.93 4.51
C MET A 111 9.02 11.06 3.99
N THR A 112 8.40 12.12 3.44
CA THR A 112 9.10 13.30 2.91
C THR A 112 8.64 14.60 3.56
N GLY A 113 7.87 14.52 4.66
CA GLY A 113 7.30 15.68 5.32
C GLY A 113 5.91 16.05 4.85
N LYS A 114 5.53 15.63 3.64
CA LYS A 114 4.17 15.77 3.11
C LYS A 114 3.73 14.46 2.50
N LEU A 115 2.44 14.17 2.58
CA LEU A 115 1.87 13.02 1.90
C LEU A 115 1.97 13.23 0.39
N ARG A 116 2.66 12.32 -0.31
CA ARG A 116 2.71 12.30 -1.78
C ARG A 116 1.46 11.60 -2.28
N ARG A 117 0.74 12.22 -3.21
CA ARG A 117 -0.50 11.65 -3.75
C ARG A 117 -0.49 11.70 -5.27
N TRP A 118 -1.04 10.66 -5.88
CA TRP A 118 -1.17 10.60 -7.34
C TRP A 118 -2.30 9.66 -7.76
N HIS A 119 -2.64 9.73 -9.05
CA HIS A 119 -3.59 8.82 -9.70
C HIS A 119 -2.86 8.05 -10.80
N GLY A 120 -3.19 6.79 -10.94
CA GLY A 120 -2.66 5.95 -12.00
C GLY A 120 -3.66 5.64 -13.10
#